data_686207b1a3b58b5e32f86316d5e782f2
#
_entry.id   686207b1a3b58b5e32f86316d5e782f2
#
_cell.length_a   1.000
_cell.length_b   1.000
_cell.length_c   1.000
_cell.angle_alpha   90.00
_cell.angle_beta   90.00
_cell.angle_gamma   90.00
#
_symmetry.space_group_name_H-M   'P 1'
#
loop_
_entity.id
_entity.type
_entity.pdbx_description
1 polymer ?
#
loop_
_entity_poly.entity_id
_entity_poly.type
_entity_poly.pdbx_seq_one_letter_code
_entity_poly.pdbx_strand_id
1 'polypeptide(L)'
;MKPKIWLSSPHMGGSELKYINEAFDQNWVAPLGPNVNNFETDLEQYLSQNVKVAAVSAGTAALHLALVILGVKAGDEVICQSFTFAASANPIVYQGATPVFVDSEPETWNMCPVALETAIKDRIAKGKKPKAVIVVHLYGMPAKMDEIIEVASRYEIPVVEDAAEALGSSYKGKKCGTFGEISFLSFNGNKIITTSGGGALVCKTQEHKDKAVFLSTQARDNAPHYQHSQIGYNYRMSNISAGIGRGQMEVLDLRISQRRKNHDFYQDVFKNIDGIELFTEPNSDFFSNHWLSAITIDAQKTGFDREQLRLKLQEENIESRPLWKPMHLQPVFADAPYYGGNVAENLFNNGLCLPSGSNLTTEDLERIKNVIENML
;
A
#
# COMPACT_ATOMS: atom_id res chain seq x y z
N MET A 1 -13.00 -31.11 7.48
CA MET A 1 -12.06 -30.20 6.78
C MET A 1 -11.28 -29.40 7.82
N LYS A 2 -9.98 -29.25 7.65
CA LYS A 2 -9.16 -28.36 8.51
C LYS A 2 -9.66 -26.90 8.36
N PRO A 3 -9.65 -26.06 9.41
CA PRO A 3 -10.01 -24.65 9.29
C PRO A 3 -9.14 -23.95 8.26
N LYS A 4 -9.69 -22.92 7.61
CA LYS A 4 -8.96 -22.16 6.59
C LYS A 4 -7.94 -21.24 7.23
N ILE A 5 -6.72 -21.27 6.72
CA ILE A 5 -5.70 -20.26 7.02
C ILE A 5 -5.74 -19.21 5.90
N TRP A 6 -6.03 -17.97 6.27
CA TRP A 6 -6.12 -16.85 5.35
C TRP A 6 -4.75 -16.18 5.15
N LEU A 7 -4.54 -15.61 3.97
CA LEU A 7 -3.32 -14.84 3.67
C LEU A 7 -3.15 -13.66 4.65
N SER A 8 -4.21 -12.88 4.82
CA SER A 8 -4.27 -11.75 5.74
C SER A 8 -5.74 -11.41 6.00
N SER A 9 -6.26 -11.77 7.15
CA SER A 9 -7.64 -11.48 7.56
C SER A 9 -7.70 -10.31 8.53
N PRO A 10 -8.85 -9.63 8.66
CA PRO A 10 -9.06 -8.64 9.72
C PRO A 10 -8.78 -9.22 11.11
N HIS A 11 -8.20 -8.44 12.00
CA HIS A 11 -7.92 -8.83 13.38
C HIS A 11 -8.32 -7.72 14.35
N MET A 12 -9.47 -7.90 15.02
CA MET A 12 -10.03 -6.87 15.91
C MET A 12 -9.18 -6.68 17.17
N GLY A 13 -9.07 -5.43 17.63
CA GLY A 13 -8.35 -5.05 18.84
C GLY A 13 -9.19 -5.20 20.11
N GLY A 14 -10.52 -5.07 19.98
CA GLY A 14 -11.47 -5.13 21.08
C GLY A 14 -12.15 -3.80 21.42
N SER A 15 -11.57 -2.66 21.04
CA SER A 15 -12.14 -1.33 21.33
C SER A 15 -13.05 -0.79 20.22
N GLU A 16 -13.10 -1.43 19.05
CA GLU A 16 -13.84 -0.92 17.88
C GLU A 16 -15.32 -0.71 18.16
N LEU A 17 -15.96 -1.68 18.81
CA LEU A 17 -17.38 -1.61 19.13
C LEU A 17 -17.72 -0.48 20.11
N LYS A 18 -16.80 -0.08 21.00
CA LYS A 18 -16.97 1.07 21.89
C LYS A 18 -17.19 2.33 21.05
N TYR A 19 -16.30 2.62 20.11
CA TYR A 19 -16.38 3.81 19.25
C TYR A 19 -17.58 3.80 18.30
N ILE A 20 -18.00 2.60 17.84
CA ILE A 20 -19.22 2.44 17.04
C ILE A 20 -20.45 2.77 17.87
N ASN A 21 -20.57 2.21 19.07
CA ASN A 21 -21.70 2.44 19.97
C ASN A 21 -21.79 3.92 20.36
N GLU A 22 -20.68 4.57 20.71
CA GLU A 22 -20.63 6.02 20.98
C GLU A 22 -21.17 6.85 19.79
N ALA A 23 -20.87 6.44 18.54
CA ALA A 23 -21.39 7.11 17.36
C ALA A 23 -22.91 6.96 17.21
N PHE A 24 -23.46 5.78 17.52
CA PHE A 24 -24.91 5.55 17.52
C PHE A 24 -25.61 6.29 18.65
N ASP A 25 -25.09 6.24 19.88
CA ASP A 25 -25.65 6.90 21.05
C ASP A 25 -25.76 8.42 20.87
N GLN A 26 -24.78 9.01 20.16
CA GLN A 26 -24.71 10.44 19.88
C GLN A 26 -25.32 10.82 18.52
N ASN A 27 -25.88 9.86 17.78
CA ASN A 27 -26.46 10.05 16.44
C ASN A 27 -25.46 10.60 15.38
N TRP A 28 -24.17 10.25 15.49
CA TRP A 28 -23.14 10.58 14.52
C TRP A 28 -22.97 9.47 13.46
N VAL A 29 -24.08 9.05 12.82
CA VAL A 29 -24.09 8.03 11.75
C VAL A 29 -24.05 8.73 10.38
N ALA A 30 -22.94 9.37 10.06
CA ALA A 30 -22.75 10.20 8.87
C ALA A 30 -21.26 10.23 8.47
N PRO A 31 -20.89 10.73 7.27
CA PRO A 31 -19.49 10.91 6.86
C PRO A 31 -18.85 12.15 7.49
N LEU A 32 -19.16 12.43 8.73
CA LEU A 32 -18.59 13.46 9.59
C LEU A 32 -18.83 13.06 11.05
N GLY A 33 -18.03 13.58 11.97
CA GLY A 33 -18.24 13.37 13.40
C GLY A 33 -16.93 13.20 14.18
N PRO A 34 -17.03 13.01 15.51
CA PRO A 34 -15.86 12.96 16.38
C PRO A 34 -14.86 11.85 16.04
N ASN A 35 -15.34 10.67 15.61
CA ASN A 35 -14.43 9.57 15.25
C ASN A 35 -13.60 9.89 14.02
N VAL A 36 -14.16 10.56 13.01
CA VAL A 36 -13.40 10.96 11.82
C VAL A 36 -12.27 11.91 12.20
N ASN A 37 -12.59 12.96 12.99
CA ASN A 37 -11.62 13.96 13.42
C ASN A 37 -10.52 13.34 14.30
N ASN A 38 -10.92 12.49 15.26
CA ASN A 38 -9.97 11.83 16.16
C ASN A 38 -9.11 10.81 15.43
N PHE A 39 -9.65 10.03 14.49
CA PHE A 39 -8.87 9.09 13.69
C PHE A 39 -7.80 9.80 12.83
N GLU A 40 -8.15 10.97 12.27
CA GLU A 40 -7.16 11.81 11.58
C GLU A 40 -6.05 12.27 12.55
N THR A 41 -6.42 12.70 13.76
CA THR A 41 -5.47 13.10 14.80
C THR A 41 -4.60 11.92 15.26
N ASP A 42 -5.18 10.74 15.47
CA ASP A 42 -4.47 9.53 15.87
C ASP A 42 -3.41 9.17 14.81
N LEU A 43 -3.76 9.26 13.52
CA LEU A 43 -2.83 9.04 12.40
C LEU A 43 -1.74 10.12 12.33
N GLU A 44 -2.09 11.41 12.49
CA GLU A 44 -1.12 12.53 12.51
C GLU A 44 -0.10 12.35 13.63
N GLN A 45 -0.54 11.94 14.82
CA GLN A 45 0.32 11.68 15.98
C GLN A 45 1.24 10.46 15.73
N TYR A 46 0.68 9.38 15.20
CA TYR A 46 1.45 8.16 14.92
C TYR A 46 2.53 8.37 13.84
N LEU A 47 2.16 9.05 12.76
CA LEU A 47 3.09 9.35 11.67
C LEU A 47 4.12 10.40 12.07
N SER A 48 3.77 11.33 12.97
CA SER A 48 4.61 12.48 13.36
C SER A 48 5.00 13.36 12.15
N GLN A 49 6.13 14.03 12.14
CA GLN A 49 6.65 14.81 10.98
C GLN A 49 5.77 16.01 10.54
N ASN A 50 4.89 16.51 11.42
CA ASN A 50 3.99 17.65 11.15
C ASN A 50 3.06 17.44 9.94
N VAL A 51 2.74 16.20 9.59
CA VAL A 51 1.80 15.90 8.52
C VAL A 51 0.36 16.22 8.91
N LYS A 52 -0.50 16.37 7.90
CA LYS A 52 -1.93 16.58 8.01
C LYS A 52 -2.69 15.45 7.33
N VAL A 53 -3.68 14.89 7.99
CA VAL A 53 -4.40 13.71 7.47
C VAL A 53 -5.84 14.03 7.14
N ALA A 54 -6.32 13.55 6.00
CA ALA A 54 -7.72 13.58 5.60
C ALA A 54 -8.22 12.15 5.36
N ALA A 55 -9.11 11.65 6.22
CA ALA A 55 -9.67 10.31 6.13
C ALA A 55 -10.73 10.23 5.03
N VAL A 56 -10.65 9.20 4.18
CA VAL A 56 -11.53 8.97 3.03
C VAL A 56 -12.00 7.53 2.95
N SER A 57 -12.95 7.26 2.06
CA SER A 57 -13.66 5.98 1.93
C SER A 57 -12.82 4.82 1.40
N ALA A 58 -11.67 5.08 0.77
CA ALA A 58 -10.75 4.05 0.24
C ALA A 58 -9.38 4.64 -0.05
N GLY A 59 -8.33 3.79 -0.06
CA GLY A 59 -7.00 4.18 -0.54
C GLY A 59 -7.00 4.65 -2.00
N THR A 60 -7.80 4.01 -2.85
CA THR A 60 -7.99 4.44 -4.26
C THR A 60 -8.58 5.85 -4.36
N ALA A 61 -9.53 6.19 -3.49
CA ALA A 61 -10.10 7.54 -3.40
C ALA A 61 -9.06 8.56 -2.92
N ALA A 62 -8.18 8.16 -2.00
CA ALA A 62 -7.08 8.99 -1.54
C ALA A 62 -6.10 9.30 -2.69
N LEU A 63 -5.63 8.30 -3.42
CA LEU A 63 -4.75 8.52 -4.56
C LEU A 63 -5.42 9.37 -5.64
N HIS A 64 -6.69 9.11 -5.95
CA HIS A 64 -7.43 9.91 -6.93
C HIS A 64 -7.45 11.39 -6.54
N LEU A 65 -7.77 11.71 -5.29
CA LEU A 65 -7.74 13.10 -4.79
C LEU A 65 -6.32 13.68 -4.80
N ALA A 66 -5.28 12.91 -4.48
CA ALA A 66 -3.90 13.36 -4.57
C ALA A 66 -3.55 13.82 -5.99
N LEU A 67 -3.92 13.04 -7.02
CA LEU A 67 -3.68 13.41 -8.40
C LEU A 67 -4.48 14.65 -8.83
N VAL A 68 -5.74 14.79 -8.38
CA VAL A 68 -6.55 16.00 -8.61
C VAL A 68 -5.90 17.24 -7.96
N ILE A 69 -5.43 17.12 -6.72
CA ILE A 69 -4.77 18.22 -5.99
C ILE A 69 -3.47 18.65 -6.68
N LEU A 70 -2.69 17.69 -7.19
CA LEU A 70 -1.47 17.97 -7.96
C LEU A 70 -1.75 18.47 -9.38
N GLY A 71 -3.02 18.60 -9.77
CA GLY A 71 -3.44 19.15 -11.06
C GLY A 71 -3.19 18.21 -12.23
N VAL A 72 -3.19 16.89 -12.00
CA VAL A 72 -3.17 15.89 -13.09
C VAL A 72 -4.50 15.95 -13.85
N LYS A 73 -4.43 15.96 -15.18
CA LYS A 73 -5.57 16.10 -16.09
C LYS A 73 -5.38 15.26 -17.34
N ALA A 74 -6.41 15.20 -18.16
CA ALA A 74 -6.39 14.49 -19.43
C ALA A 74 -5.21 14.93 -20.33
N GLY A 75 -4.48 13.94 -20.84
CA GLY A 75 -3.28 14.12 -21.68
C GLY A 75 -1.96 14.24 -20.91
N ASP A 76 -1.98 14.39 -19.58
CA ASP A 76 -0.79 14.33 -18.75
C ASP A 76 -0.24 12.90 -18.67
N GLU A 77 1.00 12.78 -18.23
CA GLU A 77 1.62 11.49 -17.90
C GLU A 77 2.00 11.46 -16.41
N VAL A 78 1.82 10.28 -15.80
CA VAL A 78 2.22 10.02 -14.40
C VAL A 78 3.08 8.77 -14.37
N ILE A 79 4.28 8.88 -13.83
CA ILE A 79 5.15 7.71 -13.62
C ILE A 79 4.62 6.91 -12.42
N CYS A 80 4.56 5.59 -12.57
CA CYS A 80 4.12 4.68 -11.54
C CYS A 80 5.02 3.44 -11.51
N GLN A 81 5.32 2.94 -10.32
CA GLN A 81 5.94 1.64 -10.15
C GLN A 81 5.10 0.57 -10.84
N SER A 82 5.74 -0.33 -11.61
CA SER A 82 5.01 -1.39 -12.31
C SER A 82 4.64 -2.55 -11.40
N PHE A 83 5.51 -2.90 -10.47
CA PHE A 83 5.27 -3.98 -9.52
C PHE A 83 4.44 -3.45 -8.35
N THR A 84 3.13 -3.40 -8.55
CA THR A 84 2.17 -2.85 -7.59
C THR A 84 0.78 -3.43 -7.81
N PHE A 85 -0.13 -3.11 -6.87
CA PHE A 85 -1.56 -3.36 -7.04
C PHE A 85 -2.19 -2.35 -8.03
N ALA A 86 -3.19 -2.78 -8.79
CA ALA A 86 -3.82 -1.95 -9.82
C ALA A 86 -4.36 -0.59 -9.31
N ALA A 87 -4.67 -0.49 -8.01
CA ALA A 87 -5.15 0.76 -7.41
C ALA A 87 -4.12 1.89 -7.41
N SER A 88 -2.82 1.61 -7.57
CA SER A 88 -1.79 2.64 -7.76
C SER A 88 -1.81 3.24 -9.19
N ALA A 89 -2.28 2.50 -10.18
CA ALA A 89 -2.31 2.91 -11.59
C ALA A 89 -3.69 3.42 -12.06
N ASN A 90 -4.76 2.77 -11.62
CA ASN A 90 -6.13 3.08 -12.09
C ASN A 90 -6.52 4.56 -11.94
N PRO A 91 -6.23 5.27 -10.82
CA PRO A 91 -6.59 6.68 -10.67
C PRO A 91 -5.89 7.61 -11.66
N ILE A 92 -4.76 7.22 -12.24
CA ILE A 92 -4.12 7.96 -13.33
C ILE A 92 -5.07 8.00 -14.53
N VAL A 93 -5.63 6.84 -14.88
CA VAL A 93 -6.57 6.71 -16.01
C VAL A 93 -7.91 7.40 -15.70
N TYR A 94 -8.35 7.43 -14.44
CA TYR A 94 -9.55 8.19 -14.04
C TYR A 94 -9.43 9.68 -14.38
N GLN A 95 -8.20 10.25 -14.34
CA GLN A 95 -7.93 11.64 -14.75
C GLN A 95 -7.79 11.81 -16.28
N GLY A 96 -7.91 10.75 -17.08
CA GLY A 96 -7.58 10.76 -18.50
C GLY A 96 -6.09 10.91 -18.81
N ALA A 97 -5.25 10.69 -17.81
CA ALA A 97 -3.80 10.69 -17.92
C ALA A 97 -3.27 9.30 -18.31
N THR A 98 -2.03 9.25 -18.79
CA THR A 98 -1.36 8.01 -19.20
C THR A 98 -0.40 7.56 -18.11
N PRO A 99 -0.52 6.33 -17.60
CA PRO A 99 0.52 5.77 -16.72
C PRO A 99 1.79 5.46 -17.54
N VAL A 100 2.94 5.78 -16.95
CA VAL A 100 4.25 5.42 -17.46
C VAL A 100 4.89 4.51 -16.41
N PHE A 101 5.11 3.25 -16.75
CA PHE A 101 5.57 2.28 -15.76
C PHE A 101 7.09 2.20 -15.66
N VAL A 102 7.57 2.01 -14.45
CA VAL A 102 8.99 1.82 -14.12
C VAL A 102 9.18 0.51 -13.37
N ASP A 103 10.22 -0.23 -13.74
CA ASP A 103 10.58 -1.49 -13.12
C ASP A 103 11.08 -1.33 -11.68
N SER A 104 11.21 -2.45 -11.02
CA SER A 104 11.74 -2.59 -9.68
C SER A 104 13.26 -2.69 -9.66
N GLU A 105 13.87 -2.37 -8.52
CA GLU A 105 15.23 -2.76 -8.19
C GLU A 105 15.22 -4.03 -7.30
N PRO A 106 16.32 -4.82 -7.29
CA PRO A 106 16.26 -6.19 -6.74
C PRO A 106 16.28 -6.29 -5.21
N GLU A 107 16.69 -5.24 -4.48
CA GLU A 107 16.86 -5.34 -3.02
C GLU A 107 15.56 -5.10 -2.26
N THR A 108 14.82 -4.05 -2.60
CA THR A 108 13.53 -3.71 -1.95
C THR A 108 12.31 -4.07 -2.80
N TRP A 109 12.51 -4.54 -4.03
CA TRP A 109 11.47 -4.83 -5.03
C TRP A 109 10.62 -3.60 -5.40
N ASN A 110 11.01 -2.42 -4.96
CA ASN A 110 10.35 -1.16 -5.23
C ASN A 110 10.96 -0.45 -6.43
N MET A 111 10.45 0.72 -6.76
CA MET A 111 10.84 1.50 -7.94
C MET A 111 12.36 1.64 -8.07
N CYS A 112 12.91 1.30 -9.23
CA CYS A 112 14.32 1.48 -9.55
C CYS A 112 14.64 2.96 -9.82
N PRO A 113 15.49 3.63 -9.03
CA PRO A 113 15.81 5.05 -9.23
C PRO A 113 16.47 5.34 -10.57
N VAL A 114 17.29 4.41 -11.08
CA VAL A 114 17.96 4.55 -12.39
C VAL A 114 16.98 4.48 -13.55
N ALA A 115 16.04 3.53 -13.47
CA ALA A 115 14.98 3.40 -14.47
C ALA A 115 13.99 4.58 -14.40
N LEU A 116 13.72 5.11 -13.19
CA LEU A 116 12.94 6.33 -12.98
C LEU A 116 13.58 7.52 -13.72
N GLU A 117 14.86 7.75 -13.52
CA GLU A 117 15.55 8.87 -14.19
C GLU A 117 15.55 8.70 -15.71
N THR A 118 15.74 7.47 -16.21
CA THR A 118 15.67 7.15 -17.63
C THR A 118 14.28 7.47 -18.20
N ALA A 119 13.22 7.07 -17.50
CA ALA A 119 11.84 7.37 -17.88
C ALA A 119 11.59 8.89 -17.95
N ILE A 120 11.99 9.64 -16.91
CA ILE A 120 11.81 11.10 -16.86
C ILE A 120 12.51 11.77 -18.04
N LYS A 121 13.78 11.45 -18.30
CA LYS A 121 14.56 12.03 -19.40
C LYS A 121 13.93 11.77 -20.76
N ASP A 122 13.52 10.54 -21.02
CA ASP A 122 12.90 10.17 -22.28
C ASP A 122 11.53 10.84 -22.48
N ARG A 123 10.70 10.91 -21.42
CA ARG A 123 9.38 11.58 -21.53
C ARG A 123 9.54 13.09 -21.75
N ILE A 124 10.50 13.74 -21.09
CA ILE A 124 10.82 15.17 -21.33
C ILE A 124 11.30 15.38 -22.75
N ALA A 125 12.19 14.53 -23.28
CA ALA A 125 12.68 14.62 -24.66
C ALA A 125 11.55 14.48 -25.69
N LYS A 126 10.48 13.75 -25.36
CA LYS A 126 9.25 13.60 -26.14
C LYS A 126 8.24 14.74 -25.93
N GLY A 127 8.61 15.79 -25.17
CA GLY A 127 7.74 16.93 -24.88
C GLY A 127 6.64 16.66 -23.85
N LYS A 128 6.77 15.57 -23.07
CA LYS A 128 5.78 15.10 -22.09
C LYS A 128 6.42 14.99 -20.69
N LYS A 129 6.74 16.13 -20.06
CA LYS A 129 7.24 16.10 -18.67
C LYS A 129 6.20 15.44 -17.77
N PRO A 130 6.55 14.35 -17.03
CA PRO A 130 5.62 13.70 -16.13
C PRO A 130 5.10 14.65 -15.06
N LYS A 131 3.81 14.54 -14.74
CA LYS A 131 3.14 15.44 -13.79
C LYS A 131 3.37 15.03 -12.33
N ALA A 132 3.56 13.74 -12.07
CA ALA A 132 3.88 13.18 -10.77
C ALA A 132 4.60 11.83 -10.91
N VAL A 133 5.23 11.38 -9.81
CA VAL A 133 5.77 10.03 -9.65
C VAL A 133 5.03 9.36 -8.49
N ILE A 134 4.47 8.16 -8.71
CA ILE A 134 3.85 7.34 -7.68
C ILE A 134 4.84 6.24 -7.29
N VAL A 135 5.31 6.28 -6.05
CA VAL A 135 6.23 5.29 -5.45
C VAL A 135 5.45 4.43 -4.48
N VAL A 136 5.66 3.13 -4.53
CA VAL A 136 4.97 2.15 -3.66
C VAL A 136 5.96 1.59 -2.64
N HIS A 137 5.47 1.31 -1.44
CA HIS A 137 6.18 0.52 -0.43
C HIS A 137 5.60 -0.89 -0.42
N LEU A 138 6.07 -1.70 -1.36
CA LEU A 138 5.50 -3.00 -1.69
C LEU A 138 5.59 -3.99 -0.52
N TYR A 139 4.47 -4.63 -0.19
CA TYR A 139 4.33 -5.61 0.91
C TYR A 139 4.77 -5.10 2.28
N GLY A 140 4.88 -3.78 2.43
CA GLY A 140 5.34 -3.13 3.66
C GLY A 140 6.84 -2.78 3.67
N MET A 141 7.58 -3.16 2.63
CA MET A 141 9.00 -2.82 2.49
C MET A 141 9.17 -1.38 2.00
N PRO A 142 9.89 -0.52 2.74
CA PRO A 142 10.15 0.83 2.28
C PRO A 142 10.94 0.87 0.95
N ALA A 143 10.59 1.79 0.06
CA ALA A 143 11.39 2.10 -1.12
C ALA A 143 12.64 2.92 -0.74
N LYS A 144 13.62 2.97 -1.64
CA LYS A 144 14.84 3.80 -1.52
C LYS A 144 14.48 5.29 -1.72
N MET A 145 13.77 5.86 -0.73
CA MET A 145 13.13 7.16 -0.85
C MET A 145 14.10 8.32 -1.09
N ASP A 146 15.30 8.29 -0.51
CA ASP A 146 16.29 9.34 -0.71
C ASP A 146 16.69 9.45 -2.18
N GLU A 147 17.01 8.31 -2.82
CA GLU A 147 17.42 8.25 -4.22
C GLU A 147 16.27 8.66 -5.16
N ILE A 148 15.05 8.18 -4.88
CA ILE A 148 13.87 8.49 -5.69
C ILE A 148 13.50 9.96 -5.59
N ILE A 149 13.51 10.53 -4.37
CA ILE A 149 13.22 11.97 -4.16
C ILE A 149 14.32 12.84 -4.79
N GLU A 150 15.58 12.45 -4.68
CA GLU A 150 16.68 13.16 -5.33
C GLU A 150 16.48 13.22 -6.85
N VAL A 151 16.16 12.07 -7.48
CA VAL A 151 15.86 12.01 -8.91
C VAL A 151 14.67 12.90 -9.25
N ALA A 152 13.53 12.74 -8.60
CA ALA A 152 12.31 13.51 -8.90
C ALA A 152 12.51 15.02 -8.70
N SER A 153 13.25 15.42 -7.66
CA SER A 153 13.52 16.81 -7.33
C SER A 153 14.39 17.52 -8.39
N ARG A 154 15.35 16.82 -9.00
CA ARG A 154 16.16 17.36 -10.11
C ARG A 154 15.32 17.83 -11.30
N TYR A 155 14.15 17.25 -11.46
CA TYR A 155 13.21 17.58 -12.54
C TYR A 155 11.96 18.32 -12.05
N GLU A 156 11.92 18.70 -10.78
CA GLU A 156 10.77 19.40 -10.16
C GLU A 156 9.46 18.64 -10.36
N ILE A 157 9.48 17.30 -10.15
CA ILE A 157 8.31 16.44 -10.27
C ILE A 157 7.90 16.01 -8.86
N PRO A 158 6.63 16.27 -8.43
CA PRO A 158 6.18 15.87 -7.11
C PRO A 158 6.06 14.35 -7.01
N VAL A 159 6.41 13.82 -5.81
CA VAL A 159 6.28 12.41 -5.48
C VAL A 159 5.00 12.19 -4.69
N VAL A 160 4.19 11.24 -5.14
CA VAL A 160 3.07 10.67 -4.38
C VAL A 160 3.54 9.33 -3.81
N GLU A 161 3.38 9.17 -2.51
CA GLU A 161 3.82 7.96 -1.81
C GLU A 161 2.64 7.02 -1.57
N ASP A 162 2.66 5.85 -2.16
CA ASP A 162 1.72 4.77 -1.89
C ASP A 162 2.20 3.96 -0.67
N ALA A 163 1.71 4.34 0.49
CA ALA A 163 1.98 3.66 1.75
C ALA A 163 0.80 2.75 2.20
N ALA A 164 -0.05 2.32 1.24
CA ALA A 164 -1.22 1.48 1.50
C ALA A 164 -0.90 0.17 2.24
N GLU A 165 0.35 -0.27 2.22
CA GLU A 165 0.84 -1.51 2.83
C GLU A 165 1.88 -1.27 3.92
N ALA A 166 2.32 -0.02 4.09
CA ALA A 166 3.50 0.33 4.87
C ALA A 166 3.22 1.20 6.12
N LEU A 167 1.95 1.26 6.58
CA LEU A 167 1.69 1.94 7.86
C LEU A 167 2.47 1.25 8.99
N GLY A 168 3.32 2.00 9.65
CA GLY A 168 4.24 1.52 10.69
C GLY A 168 5.64 1.15 10.19
N SER A 169 5.84 0.98 8.87
CA SER A 169 7.17 0.86 8.28
C SER A 169 7.95 2.18 8.31
N SER A 170 9.28 2.10 8.24
CA SER A 170 10.13 3.29 8.21
C SER A 170 11.42 3.08 7.40
N TYR A 171 11.90 4.16 6.79
CA TYR A 171 13.19 4.22 6.12
C TYR A 171 14.06 5.26 6.82
N LYS A 172 15.25 4.85 7.27
CA LYS A 172 16.18 5.68 8.05
C LYS A 172 15.49 6.36 9.25
N GLY A 173 14.62 5.60 9.94
CA GLY A 173 13.88 6.07 11.11
C GLY A 173 12.69 7.00 10.83
N LYS A 174 12.46 7.39 9.56
CA LYS A 174 11.32 8.19 9.16
C LYS A 174 10.18 7.30 8.67
N LYS A 175 8.96 7.51 9.17
CA LYS A 175 7.78 6.70 8.83
C LYS A 175 7.41 6.79 7.35
N CYS A 176 7.10 5.64 6.73
CA CYS A 176 6.46 5.59 5.42
C CYS A 176 5.11 6.31 5.45
N GLY A 177 4.76 6.97 4.35
CA GLY A 177 3.60 7.85 4.28
C GLY A 177 3.91 9.31 4.63
N THR A 178 5.20 9.68 4.82
CA THR A 178 5.60 11.05 5.20
C THR A 178 6.67 11.66 4.29
N PHE A 179 7.14 10.93 3.28
CA PHE A 179 8.22 11.38 2.38
C PHE A 179 7.70 12.21 1.20
N GLY A 180 6.62 11.74 0.56
CA GLY A 180 6.02 12.37 -0.62
C GLY A 180 5.45 13.75 -0.37
N GLU A 181 5.11 14.47 -1.43
CA GLU A 181 4.35 15.73 -1.34
C GLU A 181 2.95 15.48 -0.79
N ILE A 182 2.31 14.42 -1.29
CA ILE A 182 1.11 13.81 -0.74
C ILE A 182 1.36 12.31 -0.69
N SER A 183 0.90 11.67 0.37
CA SER A 183 0.96 10.23 0.52
C SER A 183 -0.43 9.69 0.80
N PHE A 184 -0.63 8.38 0.65
CA PHE A 184 -1.89 7.78 1.03
C PHE A 184 -1.74 6.45 1.75
N LEU A 185 -2.74 6.16 2.57
CA LEU A 185 -2.89 4.94 3.35
C LEU A 185 -4.16 4.19 2.92
N SER A 186 -4.19 2.90 3.16
CA SER A 186 -5.36 2.05 2.94
C SER A 186 -5.70 1.27 4.20
N PHE A 187 -6.99 1.21 4.50
CA PHE A 187 -7.55 0.47 5.63
C PHE A 187 -8.57 -0.57 5.15
N ASN A 188 -8.30 -1.19 3.98
CA ASN A 188 -9.11 -2.31 3.50
C ASN A 188 -8.96 -3.52 4.44
N GLY A 189 -9.90 -4.48 4.36
CA GLY A 189 -10.00 -5.61 5.29
C GLY A 189 -8.74 -6.44 5.50
N ASN A 190 -7.86 -6.50 4.50
CA ASN A 190 -6.62 -7.28 4.54
C ASN A 190 -5.36 -6.49 4.93
N LYS A 191 -5.47 -5.17 5.18
CA LYS A 191 -4.31 -4.33 5.53
C LYS A 191 -3.83 -4.55 6.97
N ILE A 192 -2.76 -3.86 7.37
CA ILE A 192 -2.17 -4.00 8.72
C ILE A 192 -3.20 -3.69 9.82
N ILE A 193 -4.05 -2.69 9.59
CA ILE A 193 -5.28 -2.37 10.31
C ILE A 193 -6.41 -2.14 9.32
N THR A 194 -7.65 -2.26 9.76
CA THR A 194 -8.82 -2.10 8.90
C THR A 194 -9.84 -1.13 9.47
N THR A 195 -10.59 -0.49 8.56
CA THR A 195 -11.84 0.24 8.87
C THR A 195 -13.02 -0.39 8.14
N SER A 196 -12.98 -1.70 7.82
CA SER A 196 -13.83 -2.41 6.85
C SER A 196 -13.47 -2.02 5.41
N GLY A 197 -13.62 -0.79 5.05
CA GLY A 197 -13.07 -0.11 3.89
C GLY A 197 -12.73 1.32 4.28
N GLY A 198 -11.60 1.83 3.80
CA GLY A 198 -11.13 3.16 4.12
C GLY A 198 -9.75 3.46 3.55
N GLY A 199 -9.38 4.71 3.65
CA GLY A 199 -8.07 5.23 3.32
C GLY A 199 -7.86 6.61 3.93
N ALA A 200 -6.68 7.16 3.76
CA ALA A 200 -6.40 8.53 4.15
C ALA A 200 -5.36 9.14 3.21
N LEU A 201 -5.52 10.45 2.93
CA LEU A 201 -4.42 11.26 2.42
C LEU A 201 -3.57 11.72 3.59
N VAL A 202 -2.26 11.70 3.40
CA VAL A 202 -1.27 12.29 4.30
C VAL A 202 -0.60 13.43 3.55
N CYS A 203 -0.82 14.65 4.00
CA CYS A 203 -0.42 15.88 3.32
C CYS A 203 0.67 16.60 4.13
N LYS A 204 1.63 17.23 3.45
CA LYS A 204 2.64 18.07 4.11
C LYS A 204 2.08 19.39 4.60
N THR A 205 1.00 19.89 3.99
CA THR A 205 0.43 21.21 4.28
C THR A 205 -1.02 21.12 4.69
N GLN A 206 -1.47 22.10 5.49
CA GLN A 206 -2.88 22.25 5.83
C GLN A 206 -3.71 22.54 4.58
N GLU A 207 -3.19 23.30 3.62
CA GLU A 207 -3.86 23.62 2.36
C GLU A 207 -4.25 22.36 1.58
N HIS A 208 -3.32 21.40 1.45
CA HIS A 208 -3.60 20.12 0.78
C HIS A 208 -4.67 19.30 1.55
N LYS A 209 -4.60 19.27 2.89
CA LYS A 209 -5.65 18.63 3.72
C LYS A 209 -7.02 19.28 3.50
N ASP A 210 -7.10 20.61 3.59
CA ASP A 210 -8.35 21.35 3.42
C ASP A 210 -8.92 21.12 2.03
N LYS A 211 -8.06 21.11 1.00
CA LYS A 211 -8.47 20.79 -0.37
C LYS A 211 -8.98 19.35 -0.50
N ALA A 212 -8.33 18.39 0.15
CA ALA A 212 -8.77 17.00 0.16
C ALA A 212 -10.14 16.84 0.83
N VAL A 213 -10.35 17.49 1.98
CA VAL A 213 -11.65 17.51 2.68
C VAL A 213 -12.72 18.16 1.81
N PHE A 214 -12.45 19.34 1.24
CA PHE A 214 -13.37 20.05 0.34
C PHE A 214 -13.79 19.16 -0.85
N LEU A 215 -12.84 18.58 -1.56
CA LEU A 215 -13.10 17.71 -2.70
C LEU A 215 -13.85 16.43 -2.30
N SER A 216 -13.51 15.82 -1.17
CA SER A 216 -14.14 14.58 -0.69
C SER A 216 -15.57 14.76 -0.18
N THR A 217 -16.00 16.01 0.03
CA THR A 217 -17.35 16.41 0.48
C THR A 217 -18.13 17.16 -0.61
N GLN A 218 -18.03 16.70 -1.85
CA GLN A 218 -18.73 17.23 -3.02
C GLN A 218 -18.24 18.60 -3.49
N ALA A 219 -17.10 19.12 -3.01
CA ALA A 219 -16.60 20.47 -3.31
C ALA A 219 -17.67 21.55 -3.11
N ARG A 220 -18.40 21.47 -2.00
CA ARG A 220 -19.45 22.43 -1.65
C ARG A 220 -18.82 23.73 -1.16
N ASP A 221 -19.14 24.84 -1.84
CA ASP A 221 -18.72 26.18 -1.47
C ASP A 221 -19.38 26.66 -0.15
N ASN A 222 -18.72 27.58 0.54
CA ASN A 222 -19.27 28.20 1.73
C ASN A 222 -20.33 29.27 1.36
N ALA A 223 -21.56 28.80 1.08
CA ALA A 223 -22.70 29.62 0.73
C ALA A 223 -23.96 29.13 1.49
N PRO A 224 -24.97 29.97 1.72
CA PRO A 224 -26.22 29.55 2.38
C PRO A 224 -27.05 28.57 1.52
N HIS A 225 -26.84 28.52 0.24
CA HIS A 225 -27.40 27.55 -0.70
C HIS A 225 -26.32 26.55 -1.19
N TYR A 226 -26.75 25.48 -1.81
CA TYR A 226 -25.79 24.54 -2.44
C TYR A 226 -25.17 25.18 -3.69
N GLN A 227 -23.86 25.43 -3.60
CA GLN A 227 -23.05 25.97 -4.70
C GLN A 227 -21.80 25.16 -4.84
N HIS A 228 -21.37 24.94 -6.06
CA HIS A 228 -20.19 24.14 -6.39
C HIS A 228 -19.39 24.85 -7.48
N SER A 229 -18.24 25.41 -7.14
CA SER A 229 -17.31 26.04 -8.09
C SER A 229 -16.37 25.05 -8.74
N GLN A 230 -16.30 23.82 -8.22
CA GLN A 230 -15.46 22.74 -8.72
C GLN A 230 -16.23 21.41 -8.67
N ILE A 231 -15.76 20.44 -9.47
CA ILE A 231 -16.24 19.07 -9.35
C ILE A 231 -15.65 18.44 -8.08
N GLY A 232 -16.51 17.88 -7.26
CA GLY A 232 -16.16 17.17 -6.05
C GLY A 232 -16.61 15.72 -6.07
N TYR A 233 -16.33 15.01 -4.98
CA TYR A 233 -16.55 13.57 -4.85
C TYR A 233 -17.22 13.27 -3.50
N ASN A 234 -17.93 12.16 -3.43
CA ASN A 234 -18.46 11.63 -2.17
C ASN A 234 -17.48 10.60 -1.59
N TYR A 235 -16.32 11.07 -1.13
CA TYR A 235 -15.22 10.22 -0.68
C TYR A 235 -14.90 10.35 0.80
N ARG A 236 -15.62 11.15 1.56
CA ARG A 236 -15.35 11.29 3.00
C ARG A 236 -15.61 9.99 3.75
N MET A 237 -14.73 9.64 4.69
CA MET A 237 -14.90 8.45 5.54
C MET A 237 -16.12 8.59 6.45
N SER A 238 -16.89 7.50 6.65
CA SER A 238 -17.98 7.49 7.61
C SER A 238 -17.46 7.50 9.05
N ASN A 239 -18.22 8.12 9.96
CA ASN A 239 -17.88 8.16 11.38
C ASN A 239 -17.85 6.77 12.03
N ILE A 240 -18.63 5.82 11.50
CA ILE A 240 -18.62 4.42 11.94
C ILE A 240 -17.31 3.74 11.55
N SER A 241 -16.91 3.87 10.28
CA SER A 241 -15.62 3.31 9.80
C SER A 241 -14.43 3.93 10.53
N ALA A 242 -14.47 5.24 10.78
CA ALA A 242 -13.44 5.92 11.56
C ALA A 242 -13.39 5.43 13.02
N GLY A 243 -14.55 5.08 13.62
CA GLY A 243 -14.59 4.45 14.94
C GLY A 243 -13.87 3.11 14.99
N ILE A 244 -14.05 2.27 13.95
CA ILE A 244 -13.26 1.04 13.80
C ILE A 244 -11.76 1.39 13.74
N GLY A 245 -11.39 2.37 12.90
CA GLY A 245 -10.01 2.82 12.73
C GLY A 245 -9.36 3.25 14.04
N ARG A 246 -10.05 4.00 14.89
CA ARG A 246 -9.55 4.40 16.21
C ARG A 246 -9.23 3.20 17.10
N GLY A 247 -10.15 2.22 17.20
CA GLY A 247 -9.90 0.99 17.95
C GLY A 247 -8.73 0.18 17.38
N GLN A 248 -8.56 0.19 16.06
CA GLN A 248 -7.43 -0.48 15.40
C GLN A 248 -6.09 0.26 15.63
N MET A 249 -6.09 1.60 15.73
CA MET A 249 -4.87 2.37 16.07
C MET A 249 -4.32 2.03 17.44
N GLU A 250 -5.17 1.69 18.42
CA GLU A 250 -4.74 1.29 19.77
C GLU A 250 -3.87 0.02 19.77
N VAL A 251 -3.98 -0.81 18.75
CA VAL A 251 -3.26 -2.09 18.64
C VAL A 251 -2.28 -2.16 17.45
N LEU A 252 -2.05 -1.07 16.74
CA LEU A 252 -1.24 -1.07 15.51
C LEU A 252 0.18 -1.62 15.75
N ASP A 253 0.89 -1.15 16.77
CA ASP A 253 2.26 -1.63 17.05
C ASP A 253 2.28 -3.11 17.45
N LEU A 254 1.25 -3.58 18.15
CA LEU A 254 1.08 -5.01 18.42
C LEU A 254 0.89 -5.80 17.12
N ARG A 255 0.09 -5.30 16.16
CA ARG A 255 -0.12 -5.97 14.86
C ARG A 255 1.18 -6.04 14.05
N ILE A 256 1.97 -4.97 14.06
CA ILE A 256 3.31 -4.95 13.43
C ILE A 256 4.20 -6.03 14.07
N SER A 257 4.29 -6.05 15.40
CA SER A 257 5.09 -7.03 16.11
C SER A 257 4.67 -8.49 15.81
N GLN A 258 3.37 -8.76 15.72
CA GLN A 258 2.84 -10.09 15.39
C GLN A 258 3.20 -10.51 13.95
N ARG A 259 3.10 -9.60 12.97
CA ARG A 259 3.48 -9.90 11.58
C ARG A 259 4.99 -10.10 11.45
N ARG A 260 5.79 -9.32 12.15
CA ARG A 260 7.25 -9.52 12.18
C ARG A 260 7.62 -10.88 12.79
N LYS A 261 6.94 -11.32 13.85
CA LYS A 261 7.13 -12.68 14.39
C LYS A 261 6.78 -13.79 13.39
N ASN A 262 5.74 -13.60 12.58
CA ASN A 262 5.42 -14.55 11.51
C ASN A 262 6.53 -14.58 10.45
N HIS A 263 7.08 -13.42 10.10
CA HIS A 263 8.22 -13.33 9.17
C HIS A 263 9.47 -14.01 9.75
N ASP A 264 9.79 -13.77 11.03
CA ASP A 264 10.92 -14.41 11.72
C ASP A 264 10.76 -15.95 11.73
N PHE A 265 9.54 -16.45 11.92
CA PHE A 265 9.25 -17.88 11.80
C PHE A 265 9.57 -18.41 10.40
N TYR A 266 9.15 -17.72 9.33
CA TYR A 266 9.49 -18.11 7.97
C TYR A 266 11.00 -18.03 7.71
N GLN A 267 11.69 -17.04 8.26
CA GLN A 267 13.15 -16.95 8.16
C GLN A 267 13.81 -18.20 8.76
N ASP A 268 13.33 -18.67 9.91
CA ASP A 268 13.82 -19.92 10.52
C ASP A 268 13.52 -21.16 9.67
N VAL A 269 12.35 -21.21 9.04
CA VAL A 269 11.97 -22.33 8.15
C VAL A 269 12.87 -22.38 6.91
N PHE A 270 13.13 -21.22 6.27
CA PHE A 270 13.83 -21.20 4.98
C PHE A 270 15.35 -21.10 5.06
N LYS A 271 15.93 -20.76 6.20
CA LYS A 271 17.38 -20.49 6.33
C LYS A 271 18.33 -21.58 5.82
N ASN A 272 17.87 -22.83 5.77
CA ASN A 272 18.67 -23.98 5.31
C ASN A 272 18.11 -24.63 4.04
N ILE A 273 17.17 -23.99 3.36
CA ILE A 273 16.56 -24.53 2.14
C ILE A 273 17.16 -23.79 0.94
N ASP A 274 18.04 -24.49 0.19
CA ASP A 274 18.57 -23.89 -1.04
C ASP A 274 17.46 -23.77 -2.10
N GLY A 275 17.41 -22.62 -2.76
CA GLY A 275 16.43 -22.33 -3.80
C GLY A 275 15.13 -21.66 -3.30
N ILE A 276 14.98 -21.37 -2.01
CA ILE A 276 13.91 -20.52 -1.49
C ILE A 276 14.52 -19.30 -0.79
N GLU A 277 14.17 -18.12 -1.25
CA GLU A 277 14.62 -16.86 -0.65
C GLU A 277 13.43 -16.10 -0.05
N LEU A 278 13.52 -15.78 1.24
CA LEU A 278 12.55 -14.93 1.92
C LEU A 278 12.89 -13.46 1.68
N PHE A 279 11.90 -12.67 1.32
CA PHE A 279 12.03 -11.22 1.14
C PHE A 279 12.22 -10.53 2.49
N THR A 280 13.40 -9.99 2.74
CA THR A 280 13.81 -9.36 3.99
C THR A 280 14.35 -7.95 3.76
N GLU A 281 14.48 -7.18 4.84
CA GLU A 281 15.10 -5.85 4.77
C GLU A 281 16.58 -5.95 4.32
N PRO A 282 17.01 -5.10 3.37
CA PRO A 282 18.41 -5.13 2.88
C PRO A 282 19.45 -4.79 3.95
N ASN A 283 19.10 -3.90 4.88
CA ASN A 283 19.93 -3.44 5.99
C ASN A 283 19.09 -2.71 7.05
N SER A 284 19.76 -2.18 8.09
CA SER A 284 19.11 -1.51 9.23
C SER A 284 18.44 -0.16 8.92
N ASP A 285 18.63 0.41 7.73
CA ASP A 285 17.93 1.63 7.31
C ASP A 285 16.44 1.36 7.00
N PHE A 286 16.12 0.10 6.72
CA PHE A 286 14.77 -0.33 6.35
C PHE A 286 14.13 -1.07 7.51
N PHE A 287 12.94 -0.62 7.91
CA PHE A 287 12.09 -1.33 8.87
C PHE A 287 10.74 -1.59 8.20
N SER A 288 10.49 -2.85 7.85
CA SER A 288 9.22 -3.31 7.27
C SER A 288 8.24 -3.73 8.36
N ASN A 289 6.97 -3.40 8.19
CA ASN A 289 5.90 -3.96 9.00
C ASN A 289 5.57 -5.42 8.61
N HIS A 290 6.21 -5.95 7.54
CA HIS A 290 5.96 -7.25 6.95
C HIS A 290 4.46 -7.53 6.76
N TRP A 291 3.75 -6.56 6.10
CA TRP A 291 2.33 -6.74 5.81
C TRP A 291 2.06 -8.11 5.17
N LEU A 292 2.89 -8.52 4.21
CA LEU A 292 2.94 -9.89 3.72
C LEU A 292 4.39 -10.40 3.71
N SER A 293 4.59 -11.62 4.19
CA SER A 293 5.82 -12.38 3.97
C SER A 293 5.79 -12.97 2.57
N ALA A 294 6.82 -12.70 1.78
CA ALA A 294 6.93 -13.13 0.40
C ALA A 294 8.22 -13.91 0.19
N ILE A 295 8.17 -14.89 -0.71
CA ILE A 295 9.33 -15.72 -1.07
C ILE A 295 9.50 -15.76 -2.59
N THR A 296 10.72 -16.04 -3.04
CA THR A 296 11.00 -16.51 -4.39
C THR A 296 11.47 -17.94 -4.37
N ILE A 297 11.18 -18.70 -5.42
CA ILE A 297 11.50 -20.13 -5.55
C ILE A 297 12.28 -20.36 -6.84
N ASP A 298 13.48 -20.93 -6.72
CA ASP A 298 14.26 -21.44 -7.83
C ASP A 298 13.90 -22.92 -8.04
N ALA A 299 13.06 -23.20 -9.03
CA ALA A 299 12.55 -24.54 -9.31
C ALA A 299 13.66 -25.54 -9.71
N GLN A 300 14.82 -25.07 -10.20
CA GLN A 300 15.94 -25.98 -10.53
C GLN A 300 16.61 -26.52 -9.26
N LYS A 301 16.60 -25.76 -8.18
CA LYS A 301 17.19 -26.16 -6.91
C LYS A 301 16.20 -26.92 -6.02
N THR A 302 14.97 -26.47 -5.95
CA THR A 302 13.94 -27.05 -5.07
C THR A 302 13.26 -28.29 -5.65
N GLY A 303 13.26 -28.44 -7.00
CA GLY A 303 12.49 -29.49 -7.68
C GLY A 303 11.01 -29.17 -7.86
N PHE A 304 10.51 -28.03 -7.37
CA PHE A 304 9.15 -27.55 -7.56
C PHE A 304 9.12 -26.02 -7.78
N ASP A 305 8.09 -25.54 -8.44
CA ASP A 305 7.87 -24.12 -8.67
C ASP A 305 6.85 -23.51 -7.67
N ARG A 306 6.69 -22.17 -7.73
CA ARG A 306 5.76 -21.43 -6.89
C ARG A 306 4.30 -21.88 -7.02
N GLU A 307 3.91 -22.34 -8.23
CA GLU A 307 2.53 -22.76 -8.47
C GLU A 307 2.25 -24.12 -7.86
N GLN A 308 3.21 -25.03 -7.91
CA GLN A 308 3.11 -26.33 -7.25
C GLN A 308 3.00 -26.16 -5.73
N LEU A 309 3.81 -25.27 -5.11
CA LEU A 309 3.68 -24.97 -3.69
C LEU A 309 2.32 -24.33 -3.38
N ARG A 310 1.87 -23.37 -4.21
CA ARG A 310 0.57 -22.72 -4.03
C ARG A 310 -0.58 -23.74 -4.04
N LEU A 311 -0.58 -24.65 -4.98
CA LEU A 311 -1.58 -25.72 -5.09
C LEU A 311 -1.54 -26.65 -3.89
N LYS A 312 -0.34 -27.01 -3.41
CA LYS A 312 -0.18 -27.87 -2.24
C LYS A 312 -0.70 -27.22 -0.96
N LEU A 313 -0.44 -25.94 -0.77
CA LEU A 313 -1.01 -25.16 0.32
C LEU A 313 -2.55 -25.11 0.22
N GLN A 314 -3.08 -24.92 -0.99
CA GLN A 314 -4.53 -24.88 -1.23
C GLN A 314 -5.21 -26.22 -0.91
N GLU A 315 -4.61 -27.37 -1.21
CA GLU A 315 -5.10 -28.69 -0.84
C GLU A 315 -5.29 -28.82 0.69
N GLU A 316 -4.43 -28.20 1.46
CA GLU A 316 -4.47 -28.15 2.91
C GLU A 316 -5.33 -27.00 3.48
N ASN A 317 -6.13 -26.34 2.63
CA ASN A 317 -6.97 -25.17 2.98
C ASN A 317 -6.16 -23.98 3.54
N ILE A 318 -4.96 -23.74 2.97
CA ILE A 318 -4.08 -22.63 3.29
C ILE A 318 -4.04 -21.68 2.09
N GLU A 319 -4.37 -20.40 2.29
CA GLU A 319 -4.34 -19.41 1.23
C GLU A 319 -2.91 -18.89 1.02
N SER A 320 -2.45 -18.94 -0.21
CA SER A 320 -1.27 -18.24 -0.69
C SER A 320 -1.58 -17.61 -2.04
N ARG A 321 -0.81 -16.61 -2.45
CA ARG A 321 -1.03 -15.90 -3.72
C ARG A 321 0.29 -15.71 -4.44
N PRO A 322 0.33 -15.86 -5.78
CA PRO A 322 1.46 -15.36 -6.55
C PRO A 322 1.76 -13.91 -6.17
N LEU A 323 3.01 -13.50 -6.26
CA LEU A 323 3.33 -12.08 -6.21
C LEU A 323 2.55 -11.35 -7.32
N TRP A 324 2.37 -10.05 -7.20
CA TRP A 324 1.52 -9.33 -8.13
C TRP A 324 2.08 -9.37 -9.56
N LYS A 325 1.19 -9.58 -10.52
CA LYS A 325 1.52 -9.43 -11.92
C LYS A 325 1.80 -7.94 -12.20
N PRO A 326 3.00 -7.58 -12.72
CA PRO A 326 3.35 -6.20 -13.00
C PRO A 326 2.32 -5.47 -13.88
N MET A 327 2.14 -4.18 -13.65
CA MET A 327 1.11 -3.40 -14.35
C MET A 327 1.33 -3.35 -15.86
N HIS A 328 2.57 -3.24 -16.34
CA HIS A 328 2.87 -3.25 -17.77
C HIS A 328 2.52 -4.58 -18.46
N LEU A 329 2.34 -5.67 -17.71
CA LEU A 329 1.87 -6.97 -18.22
C LEU A 329 0.35 -7.16 -18.09
N GLN A 330 -0.36 -6.20 -17.49
CA GLN A 330 -1.81 -6.27 -17.39
C GLN A 330 -2.46 -5.91 -18.73
N PRO A 331 -3.47 -6.66 -19.20
CA PRO A 331 -4.11 -6.40 -20.51
C PRO A 331 -4.61 -4.96 -20.68
N VAL A 332 -5.09 -4.35 -19.59
CA VAL A 332 -5.61 -2.96 -19.59
C VAL A 332 -4.53 -1.90 -19.80
N PHE A 333 -3.25 -2.25 -19.60
CA PHE A 333 -2.11 -1.35 -19.71
C PHE A 333 -1.08 -1.79 -20.77
N ALA A 334 -1.45 -2.69 -21.67
CA ALA A 334 -0.52 -3.28 -22.66
C ALA A 334 0.18 -2.24 -23.55
N ASP A 335 -0.48 -1.10 -23.80
CA ASP A 335 0.07 -0.01 -24.64
C ASP A 335 0.78 1.09 -23.81
N ALA A 336 0.86 0.95 -22.48
CA ALA A 336 1.49 1.95 -21.63
C ALA A 336 3.03 1.90 -21.75
N PRO A 337 3.72 3.05 -21.76
CA PRO A 337 5.19 3.08 -21.76
C PRO A 337 5.75 2.39 -20.53
N TYR A 338 6.83 1.61 -20.74
CA TYR A 338 7.55 0.91 -19.68
C TYR A 338 9.06 1.16 -19.78
N TYR A 339 9.71 1.33 -18.64
CA TYR A 339 11.13 1.59 -18.50
C TYR A 339 11.77 0.70 -17.44
N GLY A 340 12.82 0.01 -17.79
CA GLY A 340 13.57 -0.86 -16.89
C GLY A 340 13.96 -2.17 -17.55
N GLY A 341 14.20 -3.16 -16.73
CA GLY A 341 14.58 -4.52 -17.14
C GLY A 341 13.39 -5.48 -17.01
N ASN A 342 13.62 -6.58 -16.27
CA ASN A 342 12.66 -7.65 -16.05
C ASN A 342 12.62 -8.11 -14.58
N VAL A 343 13.02 -7.24 -13.65
CA VAL A 343 13.06 -7.60 -12.21
C VAL A 343 11.65 -7.94 -11.71
N ALA A 344 10.69 -7.04 -11.95
CA ALA A 344 9.31 -7.27 -11.53
C ALA A 344 8.67 -8.50 -12.20
N GLU A 345 8.98 -8.76 -13.45
CA GLU A 345 8.52 -9.95 -14.17
C GLU A 345 9.09 -11.24 -13.59
N ASN A 346 10.40 -11.28 -13.31
CA ASN A 346 11.06 -12.41 -12.67
C ASN A 346 10.50 -12.69 -11.28
N LEU A 347 10.28 -11.64 -10.47
CA LEU A 347 9.65 -11.77 -9.16
C LEU A 347 8.24 -12.35 -9.26
N PHE A 348 7.41 -11.87 -10.19
CA PHE A 348 6.08 -12.42 -10.42
C PHE A 348 6.14 -13.90 -10.83
N ASN A 349 7.06 -14.26 -11.71
CA ASN A 349 7.15 -15.62 -12.23
C ASN A 349 7.58 -16.64 -11.15
N ASN A 350 8.41 -16.22 -10.21
CA ASN A 350 9.02 -17.11 -9.23
C ASN A 350 8.50 -16.91 -7.80
N GLY A 351 7.67 -15.89 -7.55
CA GLY A 351 7.36 -15.47 -6.20
C GLY A 351 5.97 -15.81 -5.70
N LEU A 352 5.86 -16.00 -4.39
CA LEU A 352 4.64 -16.36 -3.66
C LEU A 352 4.53 -15.58 -2.36
N CYS A 353 3.34 -15.03 -2.07
CA CYS A 353 2.97 -14.50 -0.75
C CYS A 353 2.45 -15.64 0.14
N LEU A 354 2.95 -15.69 1.36
CA LEU A 354 2.56 -16.66 2.40
C LEU A 354 1.60 -16.03 3.43
N PRO A 355 0.81 -16.83 4.16
CA PRO A 355 -0.05 -16.33 5.23
C PRO A 355 0.75 -15.48 6.22
N SER A 356 0.27 -14.26 6.47
CA SER A 356 1.01 -13.26 7.25
C SER A 356 0.13 -12.55 8.28
N GLY A 357 -1.15 -12.94 8.39
CA GLY A 357 -2.10 -12.31 9.29
C GLY A 357 -1.62 -12.28 10.74
N SER A 358 -1.83 -11.17 11.43
CA SER A 358 -1.45 -11.02 12.85
C SER A 358 -2.20 -11.96 13.81
N ASN A 359 -3.24 -12.62 13.33
CA ASN A 359 -4.05 -13.60 14.07
C ASN A 359 -3.64 -15.05 13.83
N LEU A 360 -2.55 -15.32 13.11
CA LEU A 360 -2.02 -16.68 12.96
C LEU A 360 -1.60 -17.24 14.31
N THR A 361 -2.01 -18.47 14.58
CA THR A 361 -1.59 -19.23 15.76
C THR A 361 -0.31 -20.01 15.49
N THR A 362 0.34 -20.52 16.53
CA THR A 362 1.50 -21.42 16.39
C THR A 362 1.12 -22.66 15.61
N GLU A 363 -0.08 -23.21 15.82
CA GLU A 363 -0.60 -24.38 15.12
C GLU A 363 -0.80 -24.09 13.61
N ASP A 364 -1.25 -22.88 13.26
CA ASP A 364 -1.37 -22.46 11.86
C ASP A 364 0.02 -22.40 11.18
N LEU A 365 1.00 -21.79 11.86
CA LEU A 365 2.37 -21.66 11.36
C LEU A 365 3.03 -23.03 11.18
N GLU A 366 2.92 -23.93 12.17
CA GLU A 366 3.44 -25.29 12.06
C GLU A 366 2.75 -26.08 10.93
N ARG A 367 1.46 -25.84 10.71
CA ARG A 367 0.71 -26.46 9.60
C ARG A 367 1.21 -25.99 8.24
N ILE A 368 1.53 -24.71 8.10
CA ILE A 368 2.14 -24.15 6.88
C ILE A 368 3.53 -24.77 6.66
N LYS A 369 4.37 -24.77 7.70
CA LYS A 369 5.71 -25.36 7.67
C LYS A 369 5.69 -26.82 7.22
N ASN A 370 4.83 -27.65 7.80
CA ASN A 370 4.71 -29.06 7.46
C ASN A 370 4.38 -29.28 5.97
N VAL A 371 3.55 -28.42 5.38
CA VAL A 371 3.24 -28.51 3.93
C VAL A 371 4.49 -28.23 3.09
N ILE A 372 5.27 -27.22 3.48
CA ILE A 372 6.48 -26.81 2.77
C ILE A 372 7.56 -27.92 2.89
N GLU A 373 7.80 -28.40 4.11
CA GLU A 373 8.79 -29.46 4.36
C GLU A 373 8.47 -30.77 3.67
N ASN A 374 7.20 -31.12 3.48
CA ASN A 374 6.78 -32.33 2.75
C ASN A 374 6.96 -32.20 1.22
N MET A 375 7.34 -31.05 0.69
CA MET A 375 7.64 -30.84 -0.73
C MET A 375 9.14 -30.88 -1.01
N LEU A 376 9.97 -30.77 0.01
CA LEU A 376 11.42 -30.84 -0.04
C LEU A 376 11.88 -32.30 0.02
#